data_00cd68e257783ad0de6b7828dffb099a
#
_entry.id   00cd68e257783ad0de6b7828dffb099a
#
_cell.length_a   1.000
_cell.length_b   1.000
_cell.length_c   1.000
_cell.angle_alpha   90.00
_cell.angle_beta   90.00
_cell.angle_gamma   90.00
#
_symmetry.space_group_name_H-M   'P 1'
#
loop_
_entity.id
_entity.type
_entity.pdbx_description
1 polymer ?
#
loop_
_entity_poly.entity_id
_entity_poly.type
_entity_poly.pdbx_seq_one_letter_code
_entity_poly.pdbx_strand_id
1 'polypeptide(L)'
;MKTIICSAILGLCFSVTGFSQSDVYTTSGGEVIFSFADVSQTGSNANTNLRFAPVINLQTFVHKDFSNSFGLFSGIAVRNVGYRMDGYKDPSDNLTYKKAFRSYNVGIPIGFKIGQMDKIYFYGGYEIELGFLYKEKTYEDGDKVDKITGWFSSRQNVWQSSLMAGVQLPYGANIKFKYYLTEFHNRDYTNSSGIKPYADLNSQVFYFSLSFMLFRNTEIYIYE
;
A
#
# COMPACT_ATOMS: atom_id res chain seq x y z
N MET A 1 -34.72 14.42 12.29
CA MET A 1 -34.31 13.18 11.59
C MET A 1 -32.79 12.92 11.58
N LYS A 2 -31.91 13.92 11.52
CA LYS A 2 -30.43 13.72 11.52
C LYS A 2 -29.86 13.23 12.85
N THR A 3 -30.46 13.55 13.98
CA THR A 3 -30.02 13.11 15.31
C THR A 3 -30.34 11.65 15.64
N ILE A 4 -31.38 11.09 15.05
CA ILE A 4 -31.79 9.69 15.28
C ILE A 4 -30.84 8.72 14.56
N ILE A 5 -30.30 9.10 13.41
CA ILE A 5 -29.38 8.25 12.63
C ILE A 5 -28.02 8.14 13.34
N CYS A 6 -27.52 9.23 13.94
CA CYS A 6 -26.27 9.17 14.72
C CYS A 6 -26.39 8.30 15.99
N SER A 7 -27.54 8.33 16.66
CA SER A 7 -27.76 7.49 17.85
C SER A 7 -27.90 6.00 17.51
N ALA A 8 -28.43 5.66 16.34
CA ALA A 8 -28.55 4.28 15.88
C ALA A 8 -27.17 3.69 15.50
N ILE A 9 -26.26 4.49 14.93
CA ILE A 9 -24.90 4.04 14.59
C ILE A 9 -24.05 3.89 15.87
N LEU A 10 -24.21 4.77 16.84
CA LEU A 10 -23.54 4.65 18.15
C LEU A 10 -24.08 3.46 18.98
N GLY A 11 -25.36 3.15 18.87
CA GLY A 11 -25.99 2.00 19.54
C GLY A 11 -25.56 0.63 19.00
N LEU A 12 -25.20 0.53 17.71
CA LEU A 12 -24.69 -0.71 17.11
C LEU A 12 -23.25 -1.04 17.56
N CYS A 13 -22.49 -0.06 18.01
CA CYS A 13 -21.12 -0.28 18.51
C CYS A 13 -21.07 -0.83 19.95
N PHE A 14 -22.15 -0.76 20.72
CA PHE A 14 -22.17 -1.16 22.13
C PHE A 14 -22.88 -2.49 22.46
N SER A 15 -23.44 -3.19 21.49
CA SER A 15 -24.18 -4.44 21.73
C SER A 15 -23.36 -5.73 21.52
N VAL A 16 -22.04 -5.67 21.56
CA VAL A 16 -21.16 -6.85 21.48
C VAL A 16 -20.53 -7.13 22.85
N THR A 17 -21.35 -7.22 23.90
CA THR A 17 -20.93 -7.77 25.19
C THR A 17 -21.51 -9.16 25.34
N GLY A 18 -20.77 -10.16 24.89
CA GLY A 18 -21.19 -11.55 25.09
C GLY A 18 -20.53 -12.56 24.17
N PHE A 19 -19.24 -12.41 23.84
CA PHE A 19 -18.51 -13.46 23.12
C PHE A 19 -17.23 -13.81 23.87
N SER A 20 -17.09 -15.10 24.12
CA SER A 20 -15.92 -15.93 24.38
C SER A 20 -14.59 -15.18 24.23
N GLN A 21 -13.63 -15.51 25.08
CA GLN A 21 -12.24 -15.03 25.05
C GLN A 21 -11.78 -14.69 23.63
N SER A 22 -11.79 -13.38 23.31
CA SER A 22 -11.29 -12.91 22.03
C SER A 22 -9.78 -12.83 22.13
N ASP A 23 -9.09 -13.70 21.39
CA ASP A 23 -7.63 -13.66 21.35
C ASP A 23 -7.17 -12.40 20.60
N VAL A 24 -6.52 -11.50 21.34
CA VAL A 24 -5.83 -10.35 20.76
C VAL A 24 -4.34 -10.68 20.72
N TYR A 25 -3.75 -10.55 19.54
CA TYR A 25 -2.32 -10.80 19.36
C TYR A 25 -1.71 -9.87 18.31
N THR A 26 -0.40 -9.76 18.32
CA THR A 26 0.35 -8.99 17.33
C THR A 26 1.18 -9.91 16.44
N THR A 27 1.32 -9.48 15.20
CA THR A 27 2.27 -10.11 14.26
C THR A 27 3.16 -9.04 13.64
N SER A 28 4.44 -9.35 13.51
CA SER A 28 5.40 -8.46 12.86
C SER A 28 6.21 -9.25 11.85
N GLY A 29 6.51 -8.61 10.73
CA GLY A 29 7.28 -9.27 9.68
C GLY A 29 7.72 -8.35 8.57
N GLY A 30 8.52 -8.92 7.67
CA GLY A 30 8.98 -8.29 6.44
C GLY A 30 8.19 -8.77 5.23
N GLU A 31 8.18 -7.94 4.20
CA GLU A 31 7.46 -8.19 2.96
C GLU A 31 8.39 -7.96 1.76
N VAL A 32 8.31 -8.84 0.78
CA VAL A 32 8.96 -8.70 -0.52
C VAL A 32 7.91 -8.34 -1.55
N ILE A 33 8.06 -7.19 -2.22
CA ILE A 33 7.06 -6.63 -3.13
C ILE A 33 7.51 -6.80 -4.58
N PHE A 34 6.59 -7.28 -5.42
CA PHE A 34 6.66 -7.36 -6.86
C PHE A 34 5.62 -6.41 -7.44
N SER A 35 6.02 -5.17 -7.76
CA SER A 35 5.09 -4.13 -8.18
C SER A 35 5.08 -3.89 -9.67
N PHE A 36 3.89 -3.54 -10.17
CA PHE A 36 3.57 -3.17 -11.53
C PHE A 36 2.76 -1.87 -11.52
N ALA A 37 2.56 -1.28 -12.68
CA ALA A 37 1.58 -0.22 -12.84
C ALA A 37 0.87 -0.37 -14.19
N ASP A 38 -0.41 -0.07 -14.22
CA ASP A 38 -1.10 0.24 -15.45
C ASP A 38 -0.80 1.72 -15.75
N VAL A 39 -0.10 1.95 -16.87
CA VAL A 39 0.39 3.27 -17.24
C VAL A 39 -0.04 3.61 -18.64
N SER A 40 -0.58 4.80 -18.80
CA SER A 40 -0.81 5.40 -20.11
C SER A 40 -0.34 6.85 -20.13
N GLN A 41 0.29 7.25 -21.22
CA GLN A 41 0.71 8.63 -21.48
C GLN A 41 0.38 9.01 -22.91
N THR A 42 -0.24 10.16 -23.11
CA THR A 42 -0.63 10.64 -24.45
C THR A 42 0.60 10.82 -25.36
N GLY A 43 0.53 10.22 -26.55
CA GLY A 43 1.61 10.32 -27.54
C GLY A 43 2.89 9.53 -27.19
N SER A 44 2.78 8.55 -26.31
CA SER A 44 3.87 7.64 -25.97
C SER A 44 3.42 6.18 -25.99
N ASN A 45 4.36 5.27 -26.33
CA ASN A 45 4.22 3.83 -26.15
C ASN A 45 4.75 3.41 -24.77
N ALA A 46 4.16 3.99 -23.71
CA ALA A 46 4.55 3.70 -22.35
C ALA A 46 4.36 2.22 -22.03
N ASN A 47 5.40 1.59 -21.50
CA ASN A 47 5.36 0.20 -21.05
C ASN A 47 5.94 0.09 -19.65
N THR A 48 5.36 -0.77 -18.82
CA THR A 48 5.81 -0.97 -17.45
C THR A 48 6.52 -2.29 -17.27
N ASN A 49 7.57 -2.26 -16.48
CA ASN A 49 8.36 -3.43 -16.14
C ASN A 49 8.16 -3.80 -14.67
N LEU A 50 8.24 -5.10 -14.39
CA LEU A 50 8.25 -5.62 -13.03
C LEU A 50 9.31 -4.88 -12.20
N ARG A 51 8.89 -4.36 -11.06
CA ARG A 51 9.79 -3.79 -10.07
C ARG A 51 9.85 -4.70 -8.84
N PHE A 52 11.04 -5.21 -8.56
CA PHE A 52 11.34 -5.99 -7.37
C PHE A 52 11.80 -5.06 -6.23
N ALA A 53 11.14 -5.14 -5.06
CA ALA A 53 11.45 -4.34 -3.88
C ALA A 53 11.54 -5.23 -2.63
N PRO A 54 12.75 -5.79 -2.33
CA PRO A 54 12.92 -6.73 -1.23
C PRO A 54 13.16 -6.09 0.12
N VAL A 55 13.41 -4.78 0.17
CA VAL A 55 13.85 -4.10 1.40
C VAL A 55 12.98 -2.89 1.73
N ILE A 56 12.95 -2.56 3.04
CA ILE A 56 12.17 -1.45 3.60
C ILE A 56 10.67 -1.66 3.38
N ASN A 57 10.22 -2.89 3.63
CA ASN A 57 8.81 -3.26 3.68
C ASN A 57 8.61 -4.03 4.98
N LEU A 58 8.13 -3.33 6.00
CA LEU A 58 7.92 -3.85 7.34
C LEU A 58 6.47 -3.62 7.74
N GLN A 59 5.92 -4.54 8.51
CA GLN A 59 4.55 -4.41 9.00
C GLN A 59 4.43 -5.00 10.40
N THR A 60 3.57 -4.37 11.19
CA THR A 60 3.13 -4.86 12.49
C THR A 60 1.63 -4.73 12.57
N PHE A 61 0.94 -5.83 12.76
CA PHE A 61 -0.52 -5.88 12.83
C PHE A 61 -0.98 -6.36 14.20
N VAL A 62 -2.05 -5.77 14.67
CA VAL A 62 -2.85 -6.21 15.79
C VAL A 62 -4.05 -6.94 15.23
N HIS A 63 -4.27 -8.15 15.70
CA HIS A 63 -5.38 -9.01 15.32
C HIS A 63 -6.32 -9.20 16.50
N LYS A 64 -7.62 -9.24 16.20
CA LYS A 64 -8.65 -9.64 17.15
C LYS A 64 -9.51 -10.72 16.51
N ASP A 65 -9.42 -11.92 17.05
CA ASP A 65 -10.21 -13.06 16.58
C ASP A 65 -11.46 -13.19 17.47
N PHE A 66 -12.62 -13.16 16.83
CA PHE A 66 -13.92 -13.31 17.49
C PHE A 66 -14.36 -14.77 17.53
N SER A 67 -13.81 -15.58 16.65
CA SER A 67 -14.01 -17.02 16.58
C SER A 67 -12.83 -17.67 15.83
N ASN A 68 -12.78 -19.00 15.81
CA ASN A 68 -11.79 -19.73 15.00
C ASN A 68 -11.93 -19.49 13.50
N SER A 69 -12.99 -18.82 13.04
CA SER A 69 -13.28 -18.64 11.61
C SER A 69 -13.36 -17.18 11.17
N PHE A 70 -13.42 -16.22 12.11
CA PHE A 70 -13.58 -14.81 11.81
C PHE A 70 -12.78 -13.92 12.76
N GLY A 71 -12.11 -12.92 12.22
CA GLY A 71 -11.38 -11.93 12.96
C GLY A 71 -11.20 -10.63 12.18
N LEU A 72 -10.71 -9.61 12.88
CA LEU A 72 -10.32 -8.31 12.32
C LEU A 72 -8.83 -8.10 12.54
N PHE A 73 -8.28 -7.18 11.75
CA PHE A 73 -6.92 -6.71 11.96
C PHE A 73 -6.78 -5.23 11.59
N SER A 74 -5.82 -4.59 12.23
CA SER A 74 -5.32 -3.27 11.90
C SER A 74 -3.85 -3.21 12.26
N GLY A 75 -3.18 -2.09 12.01
CA GLY A 75 -1.77 -1.96 12.37
C GLY A 75 -1.08 -0.82 11.68
N ILE A 76 0.24 -0.97 11.55
CA ILE A 76 1.09 -0.02 10.84
C ILE A 76 2.03 -0.77 9.90
N ALA A 77 2.29 -0.17 8.75
CA ALA A 77 3.21 -0.73 7.78
C ALA A 77 4.04 0.37 7.12
N VAL A 78 5.30 0.07 6.86
CA VAL A 78 6.19 0.89 6.03
C VAL A 78 6.46 0.14 4.74
N ARG A 79 6.26 0.80 3.60
CA ARG A 79 6.39 0.17 2.28
C ARG A 79 7.18 1.02 1.31
N ASN A 80 7.92 0.33 0.47
CA ASN A 80 8.64 0.87 -0.66
C ASN A 80 7.89 0.54 -1.96
N VAL A 81 6.99 1.43 -2.34
CA VAL A 81 6.07 1.26 -3.48
C VAL A 81 6.56 2.04 -4.69
N GLY A 82 6.16 1.65 -5.88
CA GLY A 82 6.45 2.35 -7.11
C GLY A 82 6.55 1.41 -8.30
N TYR A 83 7.00 1.94 -9.43
CA TYR A 83 7.08 1.19 -10.68
C TYR A 83 8.23 1.67 -11.55
N ARG A 84 8.50 0.92 -12.62
CA ARG A 84 9.42 1.30 -13.69
C ARG A 84 8.66 1.36 -15.00
N MET A 85 8.98 2.34 -15.81
CA MET A 85 8.42 2.45 -17.14
C MET A 85 9.50 2.78 -18.17
N ASP A 86 9.34 2.21 -19.33
CA ASP A 86 10.04 2.61 -20.54
C ASP A 86 9.09 3.47 -21.37
N GLY A 87 9.63 4.35 -22.19
CA GLY A 87 8.83 5.19 -23.07
C GLY A 87 8.16 6.40 -22.39
N TYR A 88 8.66 6.87 -21.27
CA TYR A 88 8.18 8.14 -20.69
C TYR A 88 8.58 9.29 -21.61
N LYS A 89 7.59 10.01 -22.14
CA LYS A 89 7.82 11.21 -22.94
C LYS A 89 7.87 12.42 -22.02
N ASP A 90 9.04 13.07 -21.94
CA ASP A 90 9.22 14.24 -21.09
C ASP A 90 8.64 15.49 -21.79
N PRO A 91 7.70 16.21 -21.18
CA PRO A 91 7.11 17.40 -21.80
C PRO A 91 8.05 18.59 -21.87
N SER A 92 9.23 18.55 -21.25
CA SER A 92 10.21 19.63 -21.28
C SER A 92 11.05 19.67 -22.53
N ASP A 93 11.37 18.49 -23.10
CA ASP A 93 12.25 18.34 -24.27
C ASP A 93 11.66 17.45 -25.38
N ASN A 94 10.49 16.85 -25.14
CA ASN A 94 9.83 15.86 -26.00
C ASN A 94 10.63 14.57 -26.26
N LEU A 95 11.69 14.33 -25.51
CA LEU A 95 12.48 13.09 -25.61
C LEU A 95 11.82 11.97 -24.78
N THR A 96 12.23 10.75 -25.10
CA THR A 96 11.70 9.54 -24.45
C THR A 96 12.74 8.92 -23.56
N TYR A 97 12.36 8.70 -22.30
CA TYR A 97 13.26 8.18 -21.27
C TYR A 97 12.70 6.91 -20.63
N LYS A 98 13.61 6.17 -20.00
CA LYS A 98 13.26 5.14 -19.04
C LYS A 98 13.25 5.77 -17.65
N LYS A 99 12.15 5.63 -16.92
CA LYS A 99 12.01 6.19 -15.56
C LYS A 99 11.71 5.11 -14.52
N ALA A 100 12.22 5.33 -13.33
CA ALA A 100 11.92 4.52 -12.15
C ALA A 100 11.42 5.41 -11.03
N PHE A 101 10.17 5.19 -10.63
CA PHE A 101 9.49 5.94 -9.60
C PHE A 101 9.38 5.10 -8.32
N ARG A 102 9.55 5.76 -7.18
CA ARG A 102 9.51 5.12 -5.88
C ARG A 102 8.96 6.07 -4.83
N SER A 103 8.09 5.56 -3.99
CA SER A 103 7.62 6.21 -2.77
C SER A 103 7.87 5.30 -1.58
N TYR A 104 8.26 5.89 -0.46
CA TYR A 104 8.25 5.23 0.84
C TYR A 104 7.04 5.75 1.60
N ASN A 105 6.17 4.82 1.96
CA ASN A 105 4.89 5.13 2.55
C ASN A 105 4.80 4.52 3.95
N VAL A 106 4.13 5.23 4.86
CA VAL A 106 3.62 4.66 6.10
C VAL A 106 2.11 4.50 5.96
N GLY A 107 1.60 3.30 6.26
CA GLY A 107 0.20 2.94 6.05
C GLY A 107 -0.47 2.40 7.30
N ILE A 108 -1.77 2.61 7.38
CA ILE A 108 -2.66 2.06 8.40
C ILE A 108 -3.69 1.20 7.68
N PRO A 109 -3.54 -0.13 7.73
CA PRO A 109 -4.53 -1.05 7.21
C PRO A 109 -5.67 -1.27 8.20
N ILE A 110 -6.84 -1.58 7.67
CA ILE A 110 -7.97 -2.14 8.40
C ILE A 110 -8.59 -3.24 7.56
N GLY A 111 -8.87 -4.39 8.15
CA GLY A 111 -9.41 -5.51 7.39
C GLY A 111 -10.01 -6.60 8.25
N PHE A 112 -10.55 -7.59 7.57
CA PHE A 112 -11.16 -8.78 8.14
C PHE A 112 -10.45 -10.05 7.68
N LYS A 113 -10.62 -11.11 8.45
CA LYS A 113 -10.06 -12.44 8.21
C LYS A 113 -11.18 -13.47 8.25
N ILE A 114 -11.13 -14.44 7.34
CA ILE A 114 -12.09 -15.55 7.26
C ILE A 114 -11.32 -16.84 6.97
N GLY A 115 -11.57 -17.88 7.76
CA GLY A 115 -10.94 -19.18 7.58
C GLY A 115 -10.55 -19.80 8.92
N GLN A 116 -9.56 -20.67 8.92
CA GLN A 116 -9.05 -21.30 10.15
C GLN A 116 -7.89 -20.44 10.68
N MET A 117 -8.14 -19.68 11.76
CA MET A 117 -7.21 -18.65 12.29
C MET A 117 -5.86 -19.25 12.75
N ASP A 118 -5.84 -20.53 13.09
CA ASP A 118 -4.66 -21.28 13.50
C ASP A 118 -3.90 -21.95 12.34
N LYS A 119 -4.50 -22.00 11.13
CA LYS A 119 -3.93 -22.71 9.98
C LYS A 119 -3.88 -21.85 8.72
N ILE A 120 -5.01 -21.74 8.03
CA ILE A 120 -5.13 -21.01 6.77
C ILE A 120 -6.34 -20.10 6.85
N TYR A 121 -6.14 -18.81 6.59
CA TYR A 121 -7.23 -17.86 6.45
C TYR A 121 -7.00 -16.92 5.27
N PHE A 122 -8.10 -16.51 4.68
CA PHE A 122 -8.14 -15.40 3.72
C PHE A 122 -8.39 -14.10 4.47
N TYR A 123 -7.90 -13.03 3.92
CA TYR A 123 -8.16 -11.71 4.45
C TYR A 123 -8.35 -10.69 3.35
N GLY A 124 -9.10 -9.65 3.65
CA GLY A 124 -9.30 -8.50 2.80
C GLY A 124 -9.35 -7.23 3.62
N GLY A 125 -9.01 -6.11 3.01
CA GLY A 125 -9.00 -4.86 3.74
C GLY A 125 -8.69 -3.66 2.87
N TYR A 126 -8.76 -2.52 3.54
CA TYR A 126 -8.45 -1.20 3.00
C TYR A 126 -7.26 -0.62 3.76
N GLU A 127 -6.43 0.15 3.07
CA GLU A 127 -5.28 0.81 3.69
C GLU A 127 -5.16 2.24 3.19
N ILE A 128 -4.96 3.16 4.13
CA ILE A 128 -4.57 4.54 3.86
C ILE A 128 -3.08 4.66 4.11
N GLU A 129 -2.36 5.24 3.16
CA GLU A 129 -0.93 5.44 3.21
C GLU A 129 -0.56 6.91 3.05
N LEU A 130 0.46 7.33 3.79
CA LEU A 130 1.13 8.61 3.67
C LEU A 130 2.51 8.41 3.02
N GLY A 131 2.69 8.91 1.80
CA GLY A 131 3.96 8.90 1.09
C GLY A 131 4.90 9.99 1.61
N PHE A 132 5.90 9.60 2.39
CA PHE A 132 6.78 10.56 3.06
C PHE A 132 8.09 10.82 2.31
N LEU A 133 8.55 9.91 1.45
CA LEU A 133 9.80 10.09 0.70
C LEU A 133 9.63 9.62 -0.75
N TYR A 134 9.71 10.57 -1.67
CA TYR A 134 9.65 10.33 -3.12
C TYR A 134 11.05 10.24 -3.71
N LYS A 135 11.23 9.33 -4.67
CA LYS A 135 12.44 9.21 -5.49
C LYS A 135 12.06 8.92 -6.93
N GLU A 136 12.67 9.66 -7.85
CA GLU A 136 12.58 9.45 -9.30
C GLU A 136 13.99 9.32 -9.85
N LYS A 137 14.18 8.42 -10.79
CA LYS A 137 15.42 8.25 -11.54
C LYS A 137 15.11 8.22 -13.02
N THR A 138 15.87 8.98 -13.79
CA THR A 138 15.82 8.99 -15.25
C THR A 138 17.04 8.26 -15.79
N TYR A 139 16.82 7.44 -16.80
CA TYR A 139 17.86 6.67 -17.49
C TYR A 139 17.80 6.96 -18.98
N GLU A 140 18.96 7.11 -19.59
CA GLU A 140 19.20 7.25 -21.02
C GLU A 140 20.26 6.22 -21.43
N ASP A 141 20.00 5.41 -22.44
CA ASP A 141 20.88 4.33 -22.94
C ASP A 141 21.38 3.36 -21.85
N GLY A 142 20.63 3.22 -20.75
CA GLY A 142 20.97 2.36 -19.61
C GLY A 142 21.68 3.08 -18.48
N ASP A 143 22.23 4.25 -18.71
CA ASP A 143 22.91 5.06 -17.72
C ASP A 143 21.92 5.96 -16.97
N LYS A 144 22.15 6.13 -15.66
CA LYS A 144 21.36 7.03 -14.83
C LYS A 144 21.81 8.47 -15.06
N VAL A 145 21.01 9.29 -15.73
CA VAL A 145 21.30 10.70 -16.06
C VAL A 145 20.76 11.68 -15.03
N ASP A 146 19.64 11.34 -14.35
CA ASP A 146 19.05 12.23 -13.33
C ASP A 146 18.47 11.45 -12.13
N LYS A 147 18.39 12.15 -11.00
CA LYS A 147 17.80 11.65 -9.75
C LYS A 147 17.15 12.78 -8.96
N ILE A 148 15.86 12.67 -8.76
CA ILE A 148 15.06 13.54 -7.90
C ILE A 148 14.76 12.81 -6.59
N THR A 149 14.87 13.53 -5.47
CA THR A 149 14.48 13.03 -4.15
C THR A 149 13.80 14.15 -3.39
N GLY A 150 12.67 13.88 -2.77
CA GLY A 150 11.91 14.87 -2.00
C GLY A 150 11.10 14.27 -0.87
N TRP A 151 11.16 14.89 0.30
CA TRP A 151 10.28 14.57 1.42
C TRP A 151 8.91 15.19 1.18
N PHE A 152 7.83 14.43 1.42
CA PHE A 152 6.44 14.85 1.22
C PHE A 152 6.22 15.56 -0.13
N SER A 153 6.87 15.03 -1.16
CA SER A 153 6.92 15.65 -2.48
C SER A 153 5.54 15.72 -3.12
N SER A 154 5.16 16.92 -3.58
CA SER A 154 3.93 17.13 -4.35
C SER A 154 3.94 16.51 -5.76
N ARG A 155 5.05 15.91 -6.19
CA ARG A 155 5.14 15.12 -7.44
C ARG A 155 4.29 13.85 -7.41
N GLN A 156 4.04 13.31 -6.22
CA GLN A 156 3.15 12.17 -6.00
C GLN A 156 1.90 12.60 -5.24
N ASN A 157 0.87 11.78 -5.33
CA ASN A 157 -0.24 11.87 -4.40
C ASN A 157 0.26 11.42 -3.02
N VAL A 158 0.38 12.38 -2.10
CA VAL A 158 0.95 12.15 -0.76
C VAL A 158 0.06 11.21 0.05
N TRP A 159 -1.26 11.35 -0.07
CA TRP A 159 -2.24 10.44 0.49
C TRP A 159 -2.67 9.43 -0.56
N GLN A 160 -2.47 8.18 -0.26
CA GLN A 160 -2.82 7.07 -1.15
C GLN A 160 -3.76 6.11 -0.44
N SER A 161 -4.71 5.58 -1.17
CA SER A 161 -5.65 4.59 -0.69
C SER A 161 -5.56 3.32 -1.53
N SER A 162 -5.80 2.18 -0.90
CA SER A 162 -5.65 0.89 -1.57
C SER A 162 -6.57 -0.17 -0.99
N LEU A 163 -6.91 -1.14 -1.82
CA LEU A 163 -7.54 -2.40 -1.42
C LEU A 163 -6.49 -3.50 -1.38
N MET A 164 -6.63 -4.43 -0.45
CA MET A 164 -5.79 -5.61 -0.37
C MET A 164 -6.62 -6.86 -0.15
N ALA A 165 -6.11 -7.96 -0.67
CA ALA A 165 -6.60 -9.30 -0.41
C ALA A 165 -5.42 -10.25 -0.33
N GLY A 166 -5.51 -11.28 0.50
CA GLY A 166 -4.43 -12.23 0.64
C GLY A 166 -4.84 -13.50 1.36
N VAL A 167 -3.87 -14.39 1.46
CA VAL A 167 -3.98 -15.64 2.17
C VAL A 167 -2.79 -15.80 3.12
N GLN A 168 -3.13 -16.08 4.37
CA GLN A 168 -2.17 -16.51 5.37
C GLN A 168 -2.08 -18.01 5.34
N LEU A 169 -0.88 -18.51 5.16
CA LEU A 169 -0.53 -19.92 5.15
C LEU A 169 0.09 -20.34 6.49
N PRO A 170 0.20 -21.64 6.77
CA PRO A 170 0.92 -22.14 7.93
C PRO A 170 2.36 -21.61 7.99
N TYR A 171 2.95 -21.63 9.18
CA TYR A 171 4.34 -21.22 9.43
C TYR A 171 4.64 -19.74 9.13
N GLY A 172 3.62 -18.88 9.11
CA GLY A 172 3.79 -17.44 8.94
C GLY A 172 3.98 -16.97 7.50
N ALA A 173 3.91 -17.85 6.52
CA ALA A 173 3.98 -17.46 5.11
C ALA A 173 2.67 -16.75 4.67
N ASN A 174 2.79 -15.69 3.90
CA ASN A 174 1.66 -14.90 3.46
C ASN A 174 1.83 -14.47 2.01
N ILE A 175 0.76 -14.57 1.24
CA ILE A 175 0.68 -14.08 -0.14
C ILE A 175 -0.38 -13.00 -0.17
N LYS A 176 -0.04 -11.82 -0.69
CA LYS A 176 -0.95 -10.67 -0.77
C LYS A 176 -0.95 -10.08 -2.16
N PHE A 177 -2.11 -9.66 -2.61
CA PHE A 177 -2.33 -8.74 -3.72
C PHE A 177 -2.82 -7.41 -3.16
N LYS A 178 -2.31 -6.30 -3.70
CA LYS A 178 -2.72 -4.95 -3.35
C LYS A 178 -2.88 -4.10 -4.58
N TYR A 179 -3.97 -3.33 -4.63
CA TYR A 179 -4.32 -2.43 -5.71
C TYR A 179 -4.56 -1.03 -5.14
N TYR A 180 -3.82 -0.04 -5.64
CA TYR A 180 -4.00 1.35 -5.24
C TYR A 180 -5.20 1.93 -5.97
N LEU A 181 -6.10 2.58 -5.25
CA LEU A 181 -7.25 3.31 -5.80
C LEU A 181 -6.85 4.73 -6.23
N THR A 182 -5.80 5.26 -5.62
CA THR A 182 -5.24 6.57 -5.93
C THR A 182 -4.12 6.42 -6.93
N GLU A 183 -4.09 7.25 -7.97
CA GLU A 183 -2.97 7.33 -8.90
C GLU A 183 -1.67 7.66 -8.16
N PHE A 184 -0.55 7.14 -8.67
CA PHE A 184 0.75 7.36 -8.04
C PHE A 184 1.19 8.82 -8.13
N HIS A 185 1.07 9.44 -9.31
CA HIS A 185 1.48 10.81 -9.55
C HIS A 185 0.37 11.82 -9.30
N ASN A 186 0.79 12.98 -8.79
CA ASN A 186 -0.05 14.17 -8.77
C ASN A 186 0.00 14.85 -10.16
N ARG A 187 -1.05 14.72 -10.94
CA ARG A 187 -1.15 15.28 -12.30
C ARG A 187 -1.19 16.80 -12.32
N ASP A 188 -1.54 17.43 -11.22
CA ASP A 188 -1.57 18.90 -11.09
C ASP A 188 -0.23 19.49 -10.65
N TYR A 189 0.75 18.64 -10.35
CA TYR A 189 2.08 19.13 -10.00
C TYR A 189 2.69 19.95 -11.14
N THR A 190 3.17 21.15 -10.80
CA THR A 190 3.89 22.04 -11.71
C THR A 190 5.32 22.25 -11.19
N ASN A 191 6.30 22.07 -12.04
CA ASN A 191 7.71 22.28 -11.68
C ASN A 191 8.06 23.79 -11.67
N SER A 192 9.30 24.14 -11.29
CA SER A 192 9.79 25.51 -11.25
C SER A 192 9.78 26.24 -12.60
N SER A 193 9.75 25.51 -13.70
CA SER A 193 9.69 26.03 -15.07
C SER A 193 8.24 26.16 -15.60
N GLY A 194 7.23 25.95 -14.74
CA GLY A 194 5.82 26.04 -15.14
C GLY A 194 5.29 24.80 -15.91
N ILE A 195 6.07 23.75 -16.05
CA ILE A 195 5.69 22.53 -16.77
C ILE A 195 5.05 21.55 -15.82
N LYS A 196 3.99 20.86 -16.28
CA LYS A 196 3.32 19.76 -15.57
C LYS A 196 3.82 18.40 -16.11
N PRO A 197 4.84 17.77 -15.50
CA PRO A 197 5.47 16.57 -16.06
C PRO A 197 4.57 15.34 -16.05
N TYR A 198 3.52 15.30 -15.23
CA TYR A 198 2.64 14.15 -15.04
C TYR A 198 1.20 14.41 -15.52
N ALA A 199 0.90 15.54 -16.17
CA ALA A 199 -0.48 15.90 -16.55
C ALA A 199 -1.16 14.82 -17.39
N ASP A 200 -0.43 14.25 -18.35
CA ASP A 200 -0.94 13.23 -19.27
C ASP A 200 -0.55 11.79 -18.87
N LEU A 201 -0.02 11.61 -17.64
CA LEU A 201 0.44 10.33 -17.15
C LEU A 201 -0.57 9.72 -16.17
N ASN A 202 -1.33 8.72 -16.62
CA ASN A 202 -2.06 7.83 -15.73
C ASN A 202 -1.10 6.79 -15.15
N SER A 203 -1.20 6.50 -13.85
CA SER A 203 -0.26 5.61 -13.19
C SER A 203 -0.93 4.88 -12.02
N GLN A 204 -1.58 3.77 -12.33
CA GLN A 204 -2.28 2.95 -11.36
C GLN A 204 -1.38 1.80 -10.90
N VAL A 205 -0.89 1.88 -9.68
CA VAL A 205 0.03 0.87 -9.12
C VAL A 205 -0.74 -0.29 -8.52
N PHE A 206 -0.23 -1.50 -8.73
CA PHE A 206 -0.64 -2.70 -8.01
C PHE A 206 0.57 -3.61 -7.76
N TYR A 207 0.47 -4.50 -6.79
CA TYR A 207 1.56 -5.43 -6.51
C TYR A 207 1.09 -6.76 -5.93
N PHE A 208 1.93 -7.76 -6.14
CA PHE A 208 1.92 -9.00 -5.37
C PHE A 208 3.06 -8.95 -4.35
N SER A 209 2.84 -9.55 -3.20
CA SER A 209 3.89 -9.66 -2.21
C SER A 209 3.89 -11.02 -1.51
N LEU A 210 5.10 -11.38 -1.09
CA LEU A 210 5.35 -12.49 -0.20
C LEU A 210 5.86 -11.91 1.12
N SER A 211 5.26 -12.31 2.22
CA SER A 211 5.73 -11.91 3.54
C SER A 211 5.85 -13.12 4.46
N PHE A 212 6.75 -12.98 5.43
CA PHE A 212 6.92 -13.94 6.50
C PHE A 212 6.73 -13.22 7.82
N MET A 213 5.81 -13.72 8.61
CA MET A 213 5.57 -13.26 9.97
C MET A 213 6.62 -13.89 10.87
N LEU A 214 7.62 -13.10 11.26
CA LEU A 214 8.77 -13.59 12.04
C LEU A 214 8.44 -13.67 13.54
N PHE A 215 7.52 -12.83 14.00
CA PHE A 215 7.17 -12.73 15.42
C PHE A 215 5.67 -12.72 15.59
N ARG A 216 5.17 -13.58 16.45
CA ARG A 216 3.79 -13.58 16.95
C ARG A 216 3.85 -13.44 18.47
N ASN A 217 3.28 -12.37 19.00
CA ASN A 217 3.10 -12.18 20.44
C ASN A 217 1.62 -12.30 20.77
N THR A 218 1.27 -13.22 21.67
CA THR A 218 -0.10 -13.49 22.10
C THR A 218 -0.45 -12.81 23.43
N GLU A 219 0.52 -12.19 24.11
CA GLU A 219 0.28 -11.53 25.38
C GLU A 219 0.12 -10.01 25.18
N ILE A 220 -1.11 -9.56 25.01
CA ILE A 220 -1.46 -8.15 25.16
C ILE A 220 -2.24 -8.04 26.48
N TYR A 221 -1.59 -7.57 27.53
CA TYR A 221 -2.25 -7.23 28.78
C TYR A 221 -2.99 -5.90 28.58
N ILE A 222 -4.30 -5.93 28.54
CA ILE A 222 -5.13 -4.72 28.65
C ILE A 222 -5.35 -4.51 30.14
N TYR A 223 -4.68 -3.54 30.73
CA TYR A 223 -5.00 -3.08 32.09
C TYR A 223 -6.29 -2.25 31.97
N GLU A 224 -7.34 -2.70 32.70
CA GLU A 224 -8.55 -1.91 32.92
C GLU A 224 -8.30 -0.80 33.98
#